data_017d3c64b2b658870a48514b7d67d203
#
_entry.id   017d3c64b2b658870a48514b7d67d203
#
_cell.length_a   1.000
_cell.length_b   1.000
_cell.length_c   1.000
_cell.angle_alpha   90.00
_cell.angle_beta   90.00
_cell.angle_gamma   90.00
#
_symmetry.space_group_name_H-M   'P 1'
#
loop_
_entity.id
_entity.type
_entity.pdbx_description
1 polymer ?
#
loop_
_entity_poly.entity_id
_entity_poly.type
_entity_poly.pdbx_seq_one_letter_code
_entity_poly.pdbx_strand_id
1 'polypeptide(L)'
;MQKIEFEKSKIFNKPKIQTKRHTEIIESLEKMLEKGVPDLTMSEFASKLKISLRTLYEIAPSKDKLILMTMDNILTKLGKHALDSVSNIESPIRRLEKYLFIVNQAVGPKFDRFMKDIEKINGSKKMADYHENFISTYTEKLLNEAIEKKEIQQINTKVFAVLFSTIGREFLNEKNRKSISTTPDENANSITSIILNGIKLKN
;
A
#
# COMPACT_ATOMS: atom_id res chain seq x y z
N MET A 1 7.31 -16.72 17.73
CA MET A 1 6.60 -15.98 16.63
C MET A 1 7.64 -15.34 15.73
N GLN A 2 7.76 -15.78 14.47
CA GLN A 2 8.58 -15.08 13.49
C GLN A 2 7.95 -13.70 13.21
N LYS A 3 8.71 -12.65 13.50
CA LYS A 3 8.29 -11.27 13.21
C LYS A 3 8.25 -11.11 11.69
N ILE A 4 7.05 -10.95 11.13
CA ILE A 4 6.94 -10.57 9.71
C ILE A 4 7.36 -9.12 9.64
N GLU A 5 8.56 -8.86 9.11
CA GLU A 5 9.02 -7.50 8.84
C GLU A 5 8.64 -7.11 7.43
N PHE A 6 8.07 -5.93 7.29
CA PHE A 6 7.86 -5.31 5.98
C PHE A 6 9.24 -4.93 5.44
N GLU A 7 9.86 -5.84 4.67
CA GLU A 7 11.07 -5.48 3.93
C GLU A 7 10.69 -4.44 2.87
N LYS A 8 11.48 -3.36 2.81
CA LYS A 8 11.35 -2.40 1.70
C LYS A 8 11.56 -3.16 0.40
N SER A 9 10.73 -2.89 -0.60
CA SER A 9 10.80 -3.61 -1.86
C SER A 9 12.21 -3.52 -2.45
N LYS A 10 12.79 -4.66 -2.82
CA LYS A 10 14.07 -4.74 -3.55
C LYS A 10 13.91 -4.35 -5.03
N ILE A 11 12.71 -3.90 -5.41
CA ILE A 11 12.35 -3.57 -6.80
C ILE A 11 13.14 -2.35 -7.30
N PHE A 12 13.45 -1.45 -6.38
CA PHE A 12 14.25 -0.27 -6.70
C PHE A 12 15.61 -0.38 -6.03
N ASN A 13 16.68 -0.38 -6.85
CA ASN A 13 18.03 -0.22 -6.33
C ASN A 13 18.09 1.08 -5.54
N LYS A 14 18.18 0.98 -4.20
CA LYS A 14 18.39 2.15 -3.37
C LYS A 14 19.71 2.81 -3.75
N PRO A 15 19.80 4.14 -3.67
CA PRO A 15 21.11 4.78 -3.67
C PRO A 15 21.97 4.11 -2.59
N LYS A 16 23.21 3.79 -2.90
CA LYS A 16 24.15 3.02 -2.06
C LYS A 16 24.28 3.58 -0.63
N ILE A 17 23.98 4.88 -0.44
CA ILE A 17 23.97 5.56 0.85
C ILE A 17 22.75 6.50 0.88
N GLN A 18 21.75 6.18 1.68
CA GLN A 18 20.63 7.08 1.94
C GLN A 18 21.01 8.03 3.09
N THR A 19 21.40 9.25 2.76
CA THR A 19 21.70 10.28 3.75
C THR A 19 20.40 10.83 4.39
N LYS A 20 20.54 11.49 5.56
CA LYS A 20 19.42 12.24 6.18
C LYS A 20 18.79 13.21 5.18
N ARG A 21 19.61 13.87 4.37
CA ARG A 21 19.16 14.81 3.33
C ARG A 21 18.32 14.11 2.26
N HIS A 22 18.68 12.90 1.82
CA HIS A 22 17.86 12.13 0.87
C HIS A 22 16.49 11.77 1.44
N THR A 23 16.43 11.44 2.73
CA THR A 23 15.15 11.16 3.41
C THR A 23 14.24 12.40 3.43
N GLU A 24 14.77 13.57 3.79
CA GLU A 24 14.05 14.84 3.79
C GLU A 24 13.51 15.21 2.39
N ILE A 25 14.30 14.94 1.35
CA ILE A 25 13.88 15.16 -0.04
C ILE A 25 12.73 14.23 -0.43
N ILE A 26 12.83 12.94 -0.09
CA ILE A 26 11.77 11.96 -0.36
C ILE A 26 10.47 12.35 0.38
N GLU A 27 10.54 12.79 1.63
CA GLU A 27 9.37 13.27 2.37
C GLU A 27 8.74 14.53 1.74
N SER A 28 9.56 15.41 1.18
CA SER A 28 9.07 16.58 0.44
C SER A 28 8.39 16.17 -0.88
N LEU A 29 8.92 15.16 -1.56
CA LEU A 29 8.30 14.55 -2.75
C LEU A 29 6.97 13.89 -2.42
N GLU A 30 6.87 13.15 -1.31
CA GLU A 30 5.61 12.53 -0.87
C GLU A 30 4.50 13.57 -0.75
N LYS A 31 4.76 14.69 -0.06
CA LYS A 31 3.80 15.81 0.09
C LYS A 31 3.42 16.43 -1.25
N MET A 32 4.36 16.51 -2.19
CA MET A 32 4.09 17.04 -3.52
C MET A 32 3.20 16.10 -4.34
N LEU A 33 3.43 14.79 -4.23
CA LEU A 33 2.71 13.75 -4.96
C LEU A 33 1.31 13.45 -4.39
N GLU A 34 1.01 13.85 -3.15
CA GLU A 34 -0.35 13.75 -2.58
C GLU A 34 -1.42 14.44 -3.45
N LYS A 35 -1.03 15.42 -4.26
CA LYS A 35 -1.93 16.14 -5.18
C LYS A 35 -1.99 15.55 -6.60
N GLY A 36 -1.39 14.39 -6.80
CA GLY A 36 -1.19 13.75 -8.10
C GLY A 36 0.23 13.90 -8.62
N VAL A 37 0.56 13.21 -9.71
CA VAL A 37 1.88 13.31 -10.35
C VAL A 37 1.94 14.61 -11.17
N PRO A 38 2.77 15.59 -10.77
CA PRO A 38 2.85 16.83 -11.53
C PRO A 38 3.57 16.59 -12.87
N ASP A 39 3.14 17.32 -13.90
CA ASP A 39 3.86 17.32 -15.17
C ASP A 39 5.08 18.22 -15.10
N LEU A 40 6.15 17.72 -14.47
CA LEU A 40 7.42 18.40 -14.25
C LEU A 40 8.56 17.56 -14.81
N THR A 41 9.58 18.22 -15.32
CA THR A 41 10.89 17.64 -15.65
C THR A 41 11.71 17.42 -14.38
N MET A 42 12.78 16.62 -14.46
CA MET A 42 13.72 16.43 -13.33
C MET A 42 14.32 17.76 -12.86
N SER A 43 14.59 18.69 -13.77
CA SER A 43 15.13 20.03 -13.42
C SER A 43 14.11 20.85 -12.63
N GLU A 44 12.85 20.82 -13.03
CA GLU A 44 11.77 21.52 -12.31
C GLU A 44 11.48 20.92 -10.94
N PHE A 45 11.55 19.57 -10.82
CA PHE A 45 11.51 18.91 -9.51
C PHE A 45 12.64 19.40 -8.60
N ALA A 46 13.89 19.41 -9.12
CA ALA A 46 15.05 19.88 -8.36
C ALA A 46 14.88 21.34 -7.90
N SER A 47 14.39 22.20 -8.80
CA SER A 47 14.10 23.62 -8.48
C SER A 47 13.05 23.76 -7.38
N LYS A 48 11.91 23.04 -7.50
CA LYS A 48 10.83 23.10 -6.49
C LYS A 48 11.27 22.56 -5.13
N LEU A 49 12.14 21.55 -5.12
CA LEU A 49 12.71 20.97 -3.90
C LEU A 49 13.89 21.77 -3.35
N LYS A 50 14.32 22.84 -4.05
CA LYS A 50 15.48 23.67 -3.70
C LYS A 50 16.77 22.85 -3.51
N ILE A 51 17.02 21.92 -4.45
CA ILE A 51 18.20 21.07 -4.48
C ILE A 51 18.86 21.12 -5.87
N SER A 52 20.10 20.64 -5.97
CA SER A 52 20.76 20.48 -7.27
C SER A 52 20.14 19.33 -8.07
N LEU A 53 20.12 19.46 -9.38
CA LEU A 53 19.71 18.38 -10.30
C LEU A 53 20.57 17.12 -10.08
N ARG A 54 21.87 17.30 -9.78
CA ARG A 54 22.77 16.21 -9.43
C ARG A 54 22.29 15.44 -8.20
N THR A 55 21.90 16.14 -7.13
CA THR A 55 21.36 15.49 -5.91
C THR A 55 20.11 14.68 -6.23
N LEU A 56 19.24 15.17 -7.12
CA LEU A 56 18.06 14.44 -7.51
C LEU A 56 18.39 13.16 -8.29
N TYR A 57 19.38 13.21 -9.19
CA TYR A 57 19.87 12.03 -9.90
C TYR A 57 20.61 11.02 -9.00
N GLU A 58 21.18 11.45 -7.88
CA GLU A 58 21.73 10.55 -6.85
C GLU A 58 20.61 9.73 -6.17
N ILE A 59 19.38 10.27 -6.09
CA ILE A 59 18.22 9.58 -5.54
C ILE A 59 17.60 8.64 -6.57
N ALA A 60 17.33 9.12 -7.78
CA ALA A 60 16.69 8.34 -8.83
C ALA A 60 17.21 8.72 -10.22
N PRO A 61 17.47 7.74 -11.12
CA PRO A 61 18.05 7.99 -12.45
C PRO A 61 17.07 8.59 -13.45
N SER A 62 15.77 8.65 -13.14
CA SER A 62 14.73 9.24 -14.01
C SER A 62 13.51 9.69 -13.22
N LYS A 63 12.65 10.52 -13.83
CA LYS A 63 11.35 10.96 -13.29
C LYS A 63 10.49 9.77 -12.87
N ASP A 64 10.33 8.78 -13.74
CA ASP A 64 9.52 7.60 -13.48
C ASP A 64 10.04 6.83 -12.26
N LYS A 65 11.35 6.62 -12.19
CA LYS A 65 11.97 5.96 -11.03
C LYS A 65 11.80 6.76 -9.75
N LEU A 66 11.92 8.09 -9.81
CA LEU A 66 11.71 8.98 -8.67
C LEU A 66 10.28 8.84 -8.13
N ILE A 67 9.28 8.89 -9.03
CA ILE A 67 7.86 8.77 -8.66
C ILE A 67 7.57 7.39 -8.07
N LEU A 68 8.02 6.31 -8.73
CA LEU A 68 7.81 4.94 -8.22
C LEU A 68 8.47 4.70 -6.86
N MET A 69 9.71 5.19 -6.66
CA MET A 69 10.39 5.09 -5.36
C MET A 69 9.66 5.85 -4.25
N THR A 70 9.10 7.01 -4.58
CA THR A 70 8.33 7.80 -3.62
C THR A 70 7.05 7.07 -3.24
N MET A 71 6.34 6.49 -4.21
CA MET A 71 5.14 5.69 -3.94
C MET A 71 5.45 4.42 -3.13
N ASP A 72 6.49 3.68 -3.51
CA ASP A 72 6.93 2.52 -2.74
C ASP A 72 7.21 2.87 -1.26
N ASN A 73 7.79 4.06 -1.04
CA ASN A 73 8.05 4.54 0.33
C ASN A 73 6.75 4.88 1.07
N ILE A 74 5.77 5.51 0.41
CA ILE A 74 4.44 5.81 0.97
C ILE A 74 3.73 4.50 1.36
N LEU A 75 3.64 3.53 0.45
CA LEU A 75 3.00 2.24 0.69
C LEU A 75 3.72 1.45 1.79
N THR A 76 5.07 1.49 1.83
CA THR A 76 5.86 0.87 2.89
C THR A 76 5.58 1.50 4.25
N LYS A 77 5.49 2.83 4.34
CA LYS A 77 5.13 3.54 5.58
C LYS A 77 3.72 3.15 6.05
N LEU A 78 2.76 3.11 5.12
CA LEU A 78 1.39 2.71 5.43
C LEU A 78 1.33 1.27 5.93
N GLY A 79 2.01 0.33 5.26
CA GLY A 79 2.09 -1.07 5.66
C GLY A 79 2.73 -1.25 7.05
N LYS A 80 3.81 -0.53 7.35
CA LYS A 80 4.43 -0.53 8.69
C LYS A 80 3.48 0.02 9.74
N HIS A 81 2.85 1.16 9.48
CA HIS A 81 1.86 1.73 10.39
C HIS A 81 0.72 0.74 10.66
N ALA A 82 0.23 0.02 9.64
CA ALA A 82 -0.78 -1.01 9.81
C ALA A 82 -0.32 -2.14 10.73
N LEU A 83 0.90 -2.68 10.51
CA LEU A 83 1.47 -3.73 11.36
C LEU A 83 1.65 -3.28 12.82
N ASP A 84 2.20 -2.08 13.02
CA ASP A 84 2.43 -1.53 14.37
C ASP A 84 1.10 -1.30 15.10
N SER A 85 0.07 -0.79 14.40
CA SER A 85 -1.26 -0.52 14.95
C SER A 85 -2.02 -1.77 15.41
N VAL A 86 -1.61 -2.95 14.93
CA VAL A 86 -2.27 -4.22 15.28
C VAL A 86 -1.42 -5.14 16.15
N SER A 87 -0.19 -4.74 16.48
CA SER A 87 0.80 -5.58 17.18
C SER A 87 0.33 -6.11 18.54
N ASN A 88 -0.49 -5.34 19.26
CA ASN A 88 -1.01 -5.66 20.59
C ASN A 88 -2.43 -6.28 20.57
N ILE A 89 -2.98 -6.59 19.40
CA ILE A 89 -4.30 -7.22 19.30
C ILE A 89 -4.13 -8.74 19.36
N GLU A 90 -4.70 -9.39 20.37
CA GLU A 90 -4.58 -10.84 20.58
C GLU A 90 -5.41 -11.67 19.60
N SER A 91 -6.62 -11.23 19.26
CA SER A 91 -7.52 -11.92 18.34
C SER A 91 -7.00 -11.77 16.89
N PRO A 92 -6.63 -12.87 16.20
CA PRO A 92 -6.19 -12.82 14.80
C PRO A 92 -7.22 -12.18 13.87
N ILE A 93 -8.52 -12.46 14.03
CA ILE A 93 -9.55 -11.90 13.15
C ILE A 93 -9.73 -10.39 13.35
N ARG A 94 -9.66 -9.90 14.60
CA ARG A 94 -9.69 -8.46 14.89
C ARG A 94 -8.44 -7.76 14.40
N ARG A 95 -7.28 -8.44 14.51
CA ARG A 95 -6.01 -7.98 13.97
C ARG A 95 -6.10 -7.80 12.45
N LEU A 96 -6.65 -8.80 11.76
CA LEU A 96 -6.85 -8.77 10.32
C LEU A 96 -7.80 -7.65 9.88
N GLU A 97 -8.94 -7.52 10.53
CA GLU A 97 -9.94 -6.49 10.24
C GLU A 97 -9.33 -5.09 10.32
N LYS A 98 -8.64 -4.78 11.43
CA LYS A 98 -7.98 -3.48 11.61
C LYS A 98 -6.81 -3.27 10.63
N TYR A 99 -6.03 -4.30 10.35
CA TYR A 99 -4.94 -4.25 9.38
C TYR A 99 -5.46 -3.89 7.98
N LEU A 100 -6.46 -4.63 7.49
CA LEU A 100 -7.06 -4.41 6.18
C LEU A 100 -7.71 -3.02 6.09
N PHE A 101 -8.38 -2.56 7.15
CA PHE A 101 -8.96 -1.21 7.20
C PHE A 101 -7.88 -0.12 6.96
N ILE A 102 -6.68 -0.30 7.54
CA ILE A 102 -5.59 0.68 7.38
C ILE A 102 -4.98 0.59 5.97
N VAL A 103 -4.69 -0.62 5.47
CA VAL A 103 -4.04 -0.76 4.15
C VAL A 103 -4.97 -0.36 3.01
N ASN A 104 -6.28 -0.50 3.16
CA ASN A 104 -7.26 -0.04 2.17
C ASN A 104 -7.25 1.48 1.99
N GLN A 105 -6.70 2.25 2.93
CA GLN A 105 -6.51 3.69 2.75
C GLN A 105 -5.61 4.04 1.56
N ALA A 106 -4.77 3.09 1.10
CA ALA A 106 -3.94 3.27 -0.10
C ALA A 106 -4.76 3.54 -1.38
N VAL A 107 -6.01 3.11 -1.41
CA VAL A 107 -6.94 3.34 -2.53
C VAL A 107 -7.97 4.43 -2.22
N GLY A 108 -7.86 5.09 -1.08
CA GLY A 108 -8.74 6.18 -0.66
C GLY A 108 -8.50 7.50 -1.42
N PRO A 109 -9.37 8.50 -1.20
CA PRO A 109 -9.37 9.78 -1.95
C PRO A 109 -8.02 10.51 -1.91
N LYS A 110 -7.25 10.34 -0.83
CA LYS A 110 -5.94 10.96 -0.68
C LYS A 110 -4.95 10.51 -1.76
N PHE A 111 -5.03 9.26 -2.18
CA PHE A 111 -4.09 8.66 -3.13
C PHE A 111 -4.69 8.39 -4.51
N ASP A 112 -6.00 8.55 -4.66
CA ASP A 112 -6.74 8.20 -5.86
C ASP A 112 -6.17 8.83 -7.14
N ARG A 113 -5.95 10.13 -7.14
CA ARG A 113 -5.41 10.84 -8.30
C ARG A 113 -4.00 10.36 -8.63
N PHE A 114 -3.21 10.17 -7.59
CA PHE A 114 -1.84 9.70 -7.71
C PHE A 114 -1.78 8.25 -8.23
N MET A 115 -2.64 7.36 -7.74
CA MET A 115 -2.71 5.98 -8.21
C MET A 115 -3.05 5.87 -9.70
N LYS A 116 -3.96 6.70 -10.20
CA LYS A 116 -4.28 6.76 -11.64
C LYS A 116 -3.11 7.20 -12.50
N ASP A 117 -2.37 8.20 -12.05
CA ASP A 117 -1.23 8.71 -12.80
C ASP A 117 -0.08 7.70 -12.84
N ILE A 118 0.13 6.97 -11.74
CA ILE A 118 1.22 6.01 -11.62
C ILE A 118 1.01 4.75 -12.46
N GLU A 119 -0.22 4.35 -12.72
CA GLU A 119 -0.53 3.20 -13.59
C GLU A 119 0.09 3.31 -14.99
N LYS A 120 0.29 4.54 -15.48
CA LYS A 120 0.92 4.82 -16.78
C LYS A 120 2.44 4.67 -16.76
N ILE A 121 3.05 4.54 -15.58
CA ILE A 121 4.50 4.47 -15.41
C ILE A 121 4.97 3.02 -15.52
N ASN A 122 5.97 2.78 -16.35
CA ASN A 122 6.55 1.45 -16.49
C ASN A 122 7.18 0.98 -15.17
N GLY A 123 6.75 -0.19 -14.69
CA GLY A 123 7.17 -0.77 -13.41
C GLY A 123 6.18 -0.58 -12.26
N SER A 124 5.13 0.22 -12.43
CA SER A 124 4.07 0.43 -11.42
C SER A 124 3.37 -0.88 -11.04
N LYS A 125 3.05 -1.72 -12.04
CA LYS A 125 2.46 -3.03 -11.81
C LYS A 125 3.33 -3.90 -10.90
N LYS A 126 4.64 -4.00 -11.18
CA LYS A 126 5.56 -4.79 -10.37
C LYS A 126 5.62 -4.30 -8.91
N MET A 127 5.53 -2.99 -8.71
CA MET A 127 5.47 -2.38 -7.37
C MET A 127 4.15 -2.74 -6.68
N ALA A 128 3.02 -2.62 -7.36
CA ALA A 128 1.71 -2.98 -6.83
C ALA A 128 1.67 -4.47 -6.44
N ASP A 129 2.09 -5.37 -7.32
CA ASP A 129 2.15 -6.82 -7.09
C ASP A 129 3.00 -7.17 -5.86
N TYR A 130 4.09 -6.44 -5.61
CA TYR A 130 4.92 -6.64 -4.43
C TYR A 130 4.16 -6.33 -3.12
N HIS A 131 3.48 -5.18 -3.07
CA HIS A 131 2.69 -4.78 -1.89
C HIS A 131 1.48 -5.69 -1.69
N GLU A 132 0.79 -6.06 -2.76
CA GLU A 132 -0.34 -6.99 -2.72
C GLU A 132 0.08 -8.39 -2.22
N ASN A 133 1.22 -8.90 -2.68
CA ASN A 133 1.77 -10.16 -2.18
C ASN A 133 2.06 -10.12 -0.68
N PHE A 134 2.58 -9.01 -0.18
CA PHE A 134 2.79 -8.85 1.26
C PHE A 134 1.46 -8.88 2.03
N ILE A 135 0.46 -8.12 1.56
CA ILE A 135 -0.89 -8.11 2.16
C ILE A 135 -1.49 -9.51 2.15
N SER A 136 -1.40 -10.22 1.01
CA SER A 136 -1.91 -11.59 0.87
C SER A 136 -1.24 -12.55 1.85
N THR A 137 0.09 -12.54 1.92
CA THR A 137 0.85 -13.42 2.82
C THR A 137 0.51 -13.18 4.29
N TYR A 138 0.42 -11.92 4.70
CA TYR A 138 0.08 -11.58 6.08
C TYR A 138 -1.38 -11.92 6.41
N THR A 139 -2.29 -11.69 5.47
CA THR A 139 -3.71 -12.05 5.59
C THR A 139 -3.89 -13.56 5.74
N GLU A 140 -3.24 -14.37 4.87
CA GLU A 140 -3.31 -15.82 4.94
C GLU A 140 -2.82 -16.33 6.30
N LYS A 141 -1.72 -15.79 6.80
CA LYS A 141 -1.22 -16.12 8.14
C LYS A 141 -2.25 -15.85 9.23
N LEU A 142 -2.87 -14.66 9.24
CA LEU A 142 -3.86 -14.29 10.27
C LEU A 142 -5.14 -15.13 10.16
N LEU A 143 -5.57 -15.50 8.95
CA LEU A 143 -6.72 -16.38 8.75
C LEU A 143 -6.42 -17.80 9.28
N ASN A 144 -5.22 -18.34 9.06
CA ASN A 144 -4.82 -19.62 9.62
C ASN A 144 -4.79 -19.59 11.15
N GLU A 145 -4.19 -18.54 11.75
CA GLU A 145 -4.21 -18.34 13.20
C GLU A 145 -5.64 -18.23 13.77
N ALA A 146 -6.56 -17.58 13.03
CA ALA A 146 -7.97 -17.44 13.43
C ALA A 146 -8.74 -18.78 13.38
N ILE A 147 -8.44 -19.66 12.40
CA ILE A 147 -8.98 -21.02 12.35
C ILE A 147 -8.47 -21.83 13.55
N GLU A 148 -7.15 -21.82 13.82
CA GLU A 148 -6.54 -22.53 14.94
C GLU A 148 -7.13 -22.10 16.28
N LYS A 149 -7.42 -20.80 16.45
CA LYS A 149 -8.08 -20.25 17.65
C LYS A 149 -9.61 -20.42 17.65
N LYS A 150 -10.20 -21.04 16.65
CA LYS A 150 -11.66 -21.21 16.51
C LYS A 150 -12.43 -19.88 16.53
N GLU A 151 -11.83 -18.83 15.99
CA GLU A 151 -12.51 -17.52 15.82
C GLU A 151 -13.34 -17.48 14.52
N ILE A 152 -12.94 -18.28 13.51
CA ILE A 152 -13.62 -18.39 12.22
C ILE A 152 -13.84 -19.86 11.83
N GLN A 153 -14.77 -20.09 10.91
CA GLN A 153 -15.00 -21.39 10.32
C GLN A 153 -13.84 -21.81 9.40
N GLN A 154 -13.78 -23.10 9.08
CA GLN A 154 -12.80 -23.64 8.13
C GLN A 154 -13.06 -23.07 6.73
N ILE A 155 -12.07 -22.42 6.15
CA ILE A 155 -12.13 -21.79 4.82
C ILE A 155 -10.84 -22.06 4.03
N ASN A 156 -10.86 -21.79 2.72
CA ASN A 156 -9.63 -21.74 1.94
C ASN A 156 -8.92 -20.39 2.15
N THR A 157 -8.03 -20.33 3.13
CA THR A 157 -7.35 -19.08 3.56
C THR A 157 -6.60 -18.38 2.43
N LYS A 158 -6.01 -19.15 1.49
CA LYS A 158 -5.30 -18.58 0.34
C LYS A 158 -6.23 -17.84 -0.63
N VAL A 159 -7.42 -18.39 -0.90
CA VAL A 159 -8.43 -17.72 -1.76
C VAL A 159 -8.86 -16.39 -1.15
N PHE A 160 -9.18 -16.40 0.16
CA PHE A 160 -9.58 -15.18 0.86
C PHE A 160 -8.43 -14.17 0.96
N ALA A 161 -7.19 -14.62 1.15
CA ALA A 161 -6.02 -13.74 1.20
C ALA A 161 -5.80 -13.01 -0.13
N VAL A 162 -5.92 -13.70 -1.26
CA VAL A 162 -5.85 -13.10 -2.60
C VAL A 162 -7.00 -12.10 -2.79
N LEU A 163 -8.22 -12.47 -2.43
CA LEU A 163 -9.38 -11.58 -2.53
C LEU A 163 -9.14 -10.27 -1.76
N PHE A 164 -8.75 -10.36 -0.49
CA PHE A 164 -8.53 -9.16 0.34
C PHE A 164 -7.36 -8.30 -0.12
N SER A 165 -6.33 -8.89 -0.73
CA SER A 165 -5.17 -8.11 -1.20
C SER A 165 -5.45 -7.33 -2.48
N THR A 166 -6.43 -7.75 -3.29
CA THR A 166 -6.73 -7.16 -4.60
C THR A 166 -8.00 -6.33 -4.64
N ILE A 167 -8.89 -6.46 -3.64
CA ILE A 167 -10.21 -5.84 -3.64
C ILE A 167 -10.17 -4.31 -3.81
N GLY A 168 -9.19 -3.66 -3.18
CA GLY A 168 -9.05 -2.21 -3.28
C GLY A 168 -8.79 -1.75 -4.72
N ARG A 169 -7.96 -2.48 -5.46
CA ARG A 169 -7.61 -2.16 -6.85
C ARG A 169 -8.82 -2.22 -7.80
N GLU A 170 -9.73 -3.16 -7.57
CA GLU A 170 -10.94 -3.26 -8.39
C GLU A 170 -11.81 -2.00 -8.32
N PHE A 171 -11.84 -1.32 -7.18
CA PHE A 171 -12.57 -0.07 -7.01
C PHE A 171 -11.84 1.16 -7.56
N LEU A 172 -10.55 1.05 -7.89
CA LEU A 172 -9.83 2.10 -8.63
C LEU A 172 -10.16 2.08 -10.12
N ASN A 173 -10.64 0.96 -10.66
CA ASN A 173 -11.00 0.83 -12.07
C ASN A 173 -12.05 1.88 -12.44
N GLU A 174 -11.81 2.62 -13.53
CA GLU A 174 -12.62 3.76 -13.94
C GLU A 174 -14.09 3.37 -14.23
N LYS A 175 -14.32 2.16 -14.76
CA LYS A 175 -15.67 1.64 -15.03
C LYS A 175 -16.45 1.47 -13.73
N ASN A 176 -15.85 0.86 -12.71
CA ASN A 176 -16.48 0.62 -11.42
C ASN A 176 -16.73 1.93 -10.67
N ARG A 177 -15.79 2.86 -10.73
CA ARG A 177 -15.92 4.18 -10.08
C ARG A 177 -17.05 5.04 -10.61
N LYS A 178 -17.35 4.98 -11.90
CA LYS A 178 -18.47 5.73 -12.50
C LYS A 178 -19.83 5.21 -12.08
N SER A 179 -19.92 3.95 -11.67
CA SER A 179 -21.16 3.28 -11.26
C SER A 179 -21.40 3.28 -9.76
N ILE A 180 -20.41 3.67 -8.94
CA ILE A 180 -20.46 3.58 -7.47
C ILE A 180 -20.24 4.97 -6.87
N SER A 181 -21.13 5.42 -5.99
CA SER A 181 -21.09 6.77 -5.40
C SER A 181 -20.13 6.92 -4.22
N THR A 182 -19.72 5.81 -3.60
CA THR A 182 -18.80 5.76 -2.45
C THR A 182 -17.34 5.71 -2.89
N THR A 183 -16.43 6.01 -1.97
CA THR A 183 -14.99 5.99 -2.26
C THR A 183 -14.44 4.57 -2.36
N PRO A 184 -13.34 4.33 -3.09
CA PRO A 184 -12.75 2.99 -3.24
C PRO A 184 -12.40 2.31 -1.91
N ASP A 185 -11.88 3.05 -0.96
CA ASP A 185 -11.54 2.53 0.38
C ASP A 185 -12.79 2.20 1.22
N GLU A 186 -13.85 3.02 1.13
CA GLU A 186 -15.14 2.71 1.76
C GLU A 186 -15.73 1.40 1.20
N ASN A 187 -15.67 1.22 -0.12
CA ASN A 187 -16.15 0.00 -0.76
C ASN A 187 -15.33 -1.22 -0.35
N ALA A 188 -14.00 -1.11 -0.38
CA ALA A 188 -13.10 -2.18 0.03
C ALA A 188 -13.35 -2.56 1.51
N ASN A 189 -13.49 -1.58 2.40
CA ASN A 189 -13.76 -1.80 3.81
C ASN A 189 -15.13 -2.42 4.07
N SER A 190 -16.17 -1.96 3.36
CA SER A 190 -17.53 -2.50 3.48
C SER A 190 -17.56 -3.99 3.11
N ILE A 191 -16.99 -4.37 1.95
CA ILE A 191 -16.97 -5.77 1.53
C ILE A 191 -16.08 -6.61 2.46
N THR A 192 -14.92 -6.08 2.87
CA THR A 192 -14.05 -6.74 3.86
C THR A 192 -14.81 -7.05 5.14
N SER A 193 -15.55 -6.08 5.68
CA SER A 193 -16.35 -6.25 6.90
C SER A 193 -17.44 -7.30 6.75
N ILE A 194 -18.18 -7.29 5.63
CA ILE A 194 -19.24 -8.27 5.33
C ILE A 194 -18.66 -9.68 5.29
N ILE A 195 -17.55 -9.88 4.56
CA ILE A 195 -16.91 -11.18 4.41
C ILE A 195 -16.38 -11.68 5.76
N LEU A 196 -15.63 -10.84 6.49
CA LEU A 196 -15.07 -11.22 7.79
C LEU A 196 -16.16 -11.58 8.80
N ASN A 197 -17.28 -10.85 8.83
CA ASN A 197 -18.41 -11.17 9.70
C ASN A 197 -19.11 -12.46 9.27
N GLY A 198 -19.17 -12.77 7.97
CA GLY A 198 -19.76 -14.00 7.45
C GLY A 198 -18.98 -15.27 7.79
N ILE A 199 -17.66 -15.17 8.00
CA ILE A 199 -16.82 -16.32 8.32
C ILE A 199 -16.57 -16.53 9.83
N LYS A 200 -16.91 -15.54 10.69
CA LYS A 200 -16.81 -15.66 12.15
C LYS A 200 -17.73 -16.79 12.65
N LEU A 201 -17.22 -17.57 13.59
CA LEU A 201 -18.08 -18.54 14.30
C LEU A 201 -19.10 -17.75 15.14
N LYS A 202 -20.38 -18.16 15.05
CA LYS A 202 -21.43 -17.66 15.93
C LYS A 202 -21.28 -18.36 17.27
N ASN A 203 -21.05 -17.61 18.32
CA ASN A 203 -21.13 -18.11 19.69
C ASN A 203 -22.58 -18.46 20.03
#